data_69ee5fbdfa0c943572598f58cfe5e5e0
#
_entry.id   69ee5fbdfa0c943572598f58cfe5e5e0
#
_cell.length_a   1.000
_cell.length_b   1.000
_cell.length_c   1.000
_cell.angle_alpha   90.00
_cell.angle_beta   90.00
_cell.angle_gamma   90.00
#
_symmetry.space_group_name_H-M   'P 1'
#
loop_
_entity.id
_entity.type
_entity.pdbx_description
1 polymer ?
#
loop_
_entity_poly.entity_id
_entity_poly.type
_entity_poly.pdbx_seq_one_letter_code
_entity_poly.pdbx_strand_id
1 'polypeptide(L)'
;VFMPTVDHIGISRKIDSREERTRLRGIVREFREQHNFSGGVIIRTAASGRSKDDILADLNYFYKIWVEMRQRGEQKRAPVTVYQEPSLVAKLLRDLLTDDYSAIRIDNPTEYQRALEFINRIMPNLAGRVKRYDKDFPIFEEYGVQAELDKALRSKAWLKSGGSIVINRSEEHTSEIQSHH
;
A
#
# COMPACT_ATOMS: atom_id res chain seq x y z
N VAL A 1 -12.27 -3.74 -1.99
CA VAL A 1 -12.56 -4.39 -0.70
C VAL A 1 -12.88 -5.85 -0.96
N PHE A 2 -12.22 -6.73 -0.24
CA PHE A 2 -12.41 -8.18 -0.34
C PHE A 2 -13.27 -8.65 0.85
N MET A 3 -14.36 -9.36 0.60
CA MET A 3 -15.37 -9.75 1.59
C MET A 3 -15.63 -11.27 1.49
N PRO A 4 -14.79 -12.09 2.13
CA PRO A 4 -14.82 -13.53 1.87
C PRO A 4 -16.07 -14.26 2.37
N THR A 5 -16.83 -13.65 3.26
CA THR A 5 -18.04 -14.25 3.87
C THR A 5 -19.36 -13.67 3.35
N VAL A 6 -19.29 -12.72 2.40
CA VAL A 6 -20.48 -12.04 1.87
C VAL A 6 -20.50 -12.20 0.35
N ASP A 7 -21.53 -12.82 -0.21
CA ASP A 7 -21.68 -12.96 -1.66
C ASP A 7 -22.21 -11.66 -2.29
N HIS A 8 -21.28 -10.77 -2.69
CA HIS A 8 -21.64 -9.52 -3.33
C HIS A 8 -20.54 -9.01 -4.28
N ILE A 9 -20.87 -8.65 -5.51
CA ILE A 9 -19.97 -7.98 -6.44
C ILE A 9 -20.42 -6.52 -6.60
N GLY A 10 -19.71 -5.61 -5.94
CA GLY A 10 -19.94 -4.17 -6.01
C GLY A 10 -18.92 -3.46 -6.89
N ILE A 11 -19.36 -2.41 -7.61
CA ILE A 11 -18.48 -1.50 -8.36
C ILE A 11 -18.84 -0.07 -7.99
N SER A 12 -17.83 0.73 -7.67
CA SER A 12 -18.02 2.13 -7.28
C SER A 12 -18.93 2.88 -8.25
N ARG A 13 -19.90 3.63 -7.74
CA ARG A 13 -20.77 4.47 -8.55
C ARG A 13 -20.03 5.60 -9.27
N LYS A 14 -18.83 5.97 -8.78
CA LYS A 14 -17.95 6.99 -9.40
C LYS A 14 -17.21 6.48 -10.64
N ILE A 15 -17.36 5.23 -11.04
CA ILE A 15 -16.87 4.70 -12.32
C ILE A 15 -18.04 4.82 -13.29
N ASP A 16 -18.05 5.88 -14.09
CA ASP A 16 -19.21 6.26 -14.92
C ASP A 16 -19.35 5.39 -16.17
N SER A 17 -18.24 4.94 -16.77
CA SER A 17 -18.26 4.10 -17.97
C SER A 17 -18.94 2.77 -17.72
N ARG A 18 -20.03 2.51 -18.46
CA ARG A 18 -20.77 1.24 -18.42
C ARG A 18 -19.89 0.08 -18.90
N GLU A 19 -19.06 0.31 -19.90
CA GLU A 19 -18.15 -0.69 -20.46
C GLU A 19 -17.12 -1.09 -19.43
N GLU A 20 -16.49 -0.10 -18.78
CA GLU A 20 -15.49 -0.35 -17.72
C GLU A 20 -16.11 -1.10 -16.53
N ARG A 21 -17.31 -0.74 -16.12
CA ARG A 21 -18.05 -1.45 -15.06
C ARG A 21 -18.31 -2.91 -15.45
N THR A 22 -18.64 -3.17 -16.72
CA THR A 22 -18.89 -4.51 -17.23
C THR A 22 -17.60 -5.32 -17.27
N ARG A 23 -16.51 -4.72 -17.75
CA ARG A 23 -15.16 -5.30 -17.78
C ARG A 23 -14.71 -5.71 -16.38
N LEU A 24 -14.75 -4.78 -15.42
CA LEU A 24 -14.34 -5.02 -14.03
C LEU A 24 -15.18 -6.12 -13.36
N ARG A 25 -16.50 -6.15 -13.63
CA ARG A 25 -17.37 -7.22 -13.11
C ARG A 25 -17.03 -8.57 -13.72
N GLY A 26 -16.65 -8.61 -14.99
CA GLY A 26 -16.20 -9.81 -15.69
C GLY A 26 -14.94 -10.39 -15.05
N ILE A 27 -13.94 -9.56 -14.76
CA ILE A 27 -12.69 -9.99 -14.10
C ILE A 27 -12.96 -10.64 -12.73
N VAL A 28 -13.85 -10.02 -11.93
CA VAL A 28 -14.19 -10.59 -10.61
C VAL A 28 -14.93 -11.92 -10.74
N ARG A 29 -15.83 -12.06 -11.71
CA ARG A 29 -16.55 -13.34 -11.95
C ARG A 29 -15.59 -14.43 -12.36
N GLU A 30 -14.71 -14.16 -13.32
CA GLU A 30 -13.68 -15.10 -13.76
C GLU A 30 -12.79 -15.56 -12.60
N PHE A 31 -12.33 -14.63 -11.77
CA PHE A 31 -11.56 -14.93 -10.56
C PHE A 31 -12.34 -15.85 -9.62
N ARG A 32 -13.62 -15.55 -9.37
CA ARG A 32 -14.48 -16.37 -8.49
C ARG A 32 -14.65 -17.80 -9.01
N GLU A 33 -14.86 -17.94 -10.30
CA GLU A 33 -14.99 -19.24 -10.97
C GLU A 33 -13.70 -20.05 -10.89
N GLN A 34 -12.56 -19.44 -11.20
CA GLN A 34 -11.24 -20.08 -11.15
C GLN A 34 -10.86 -20.61 -9.76
N HIS A 35 -11.25 -19.90 -8.70
CA HIS A 35 -10.91 -20.26 -7.32
C HIS A 35 -12.04 -20.95 -6.56
N ASN A 36 -13.17 -21.24 -7.20
CA ASN A 36 -14.39 -21.69 -6.53
C ASN A 36 -14.71 -20.86 -5.29
N PHE A 37 -14.59 -19.51 -5.45
CA PHE A 37 -14.72 -18.53 -4.37
C PHE A 37 -16.11 -17.91 -4.36
N SER A 38 -16.89 -18.17 -3.31
CA SER A 38 -18.26 -17.64 -3.14
C SER A 38 -18.32 -16.25 -2.49
N GLY A 39 -17.21 -15.74 -2.00
CA GLY A 39 -17.17 -14.44 -1.35
C GLY A 39 -17.33 -13.25 -2.31
N GLY A 40 -17.45 -12.06 -1.76
CA GLY A 40 -17.69 -10.82 -2.48
C GLY A 40 -16.47 -9.94 -2.66
N VAL A 41 -16.58 -9.04 -3.62
CA VAL A 41 -15.57 -8.03 -3.94
C VAL A 41 -16.25 -6.70 -4.25
N ILE A 42 -15.77 -5.61 -3.64
CA ILE A 42 -16.14 -4.26 -4.04
C ILE A 42 -14.95 -3.59 -4.72
N ILE A 43 -15.11 -3.22 -5.97
CA ILE A 43 -14.12 -2.48 -6.76
C ILE A 43 -14.32 -0.97 -6.53
N ARG A 44 -13.24 -0.29 -6.17
CA ARG A 44 -13.21 1.17 -5.98
C ARG A 44 -12.67 1.87 -7.22
N THR A 45 -12.76 3.20 -7.23
CA THR A 45 -12.31 4.06 -8.34
C THR A 45 -10.84 3.87 -8.71
N ALA A 46 -9.98 3.53 -7.75
CA ALA A 46 -8.55 3.28 -7.99
C ALA A 46 -8.26 2.11 -8.96
N ALA A 47 -9.23 1.23 -9.19
CA ALA A 47 -9.10 0.12 -10.14
C ALA A 47 -9.54 0.50 -11.58
N SER A 48 -10.11 1.69 -11.79
CA SER A 48 -10.51 2.14 -13.12
C SER A 48 -9.29 2.34 -14.00
N GLY A 49 -9.32 1.78 -15.22
CA GLY A 49 -8.21 1.83 -16.16
C GLY A 49 -7.01 0.92 -15.85
N ARG A 50 -7.03 0.20 -14.73
CA ARG A 50 -5.98 -0.79 -14.42
C ARG A 50 -6.09 -2.01 -15.33
N SER A 51 -4.95 -2.65 -15.60
CA SER A 51 -4.92 -3.89 -16.38
C SER A 51 -5.69 -5.02 -15.70
N LYS A 52 -6.08 -6.03 -16.46
CA LYS A 52 -6.68 -7.25 -15.90
C LYS A 52 -5.72 -7.93 -14.92
N ASP A 53 -4.44 -7.99 -15.28
CA ASP A 53 -3.41 -8.68 -14.51
C ASP A 53 -3.17 -8.00 -13.16
N ASP A 54 -3.15 -6.67 -13.09
CA ASP A 54 -3.04 -5.92 -11.84
C ASP A 54 -4.20 -6.24 -10.89
N ILE A 55 -5.42 -6.27 -11.44
CA ILE A 55 -6.62 -6.55 -10.64
C ILE A 55 -6.62 -8.00 -10.14
N LEU A 56 -6.21 -8.95 -10.99
CA LEU A 56 -6.09 -10.36 -10.60
C LEU A 56 -4.98 -10.57 -9.57
N ALA A 57 -3.86 -9.87 -9.68
CA ALA A 57 -2.78 -9.91 -8.69
C ALA A 57 -3.28 -9.48 -7.30
N ASP A 58 -4.02 -8.38 -7.22
CA ASP A 58 -4.64 -7.90 -5.98
C ASP A 58 -5.64 -8.91 -5.41
N LEU A 59 -6.51 -9.47 -6.24
CA LEU A 59 -7.50 -10.47 -5.81
C LEU A 59 -6.83 -11.74 -5.29
N ASN A 60 -5.82 -12.24 -5.99
CA ASN A 60 -5.04 -13.41 -5.59
C ASN A 60 -4.30 -13.18 -4.27
N TYR A 61 -3.76 -11.98 -4.06
CA TYR A 61 -3.11 -11.62 -2.80
C TYR A 61 -4.08 -11.73 -1.61
N PHE A 62 -5.26 -11.12 -1.70
CA PHE A 62 -6.25 -11.18 -0.62
C PHE A 62 -6.85 -12.57 -0.44
N TYR A 63 -7.03 -13.32 -1.52
CA TYR A 63 -7.50 -14.70 -1.45
C TYR A 63 -6.50 -15.60 -0.71
N LYS A 64 -5.21 -15.45 -1.00
CA LYS A 64 -4.14 -16.17 -0.26
C LYS A 64 -4.19 -15.88 1.24
N ILE A 65 -4.29 -14.61 1.61
CA ILE A 65 -4.42 -14.21 3.01
C ILE A 65 -5.64 -14.87 3.65
N TRP A 66 -6.78 -14.88 2.98
CA TRP A 66 -7.99 -15.51 3.48
C TRP A 66 -7.83 -17.01 3.70
N VAL A 67 -7.24 -17.72 2.76
CA VAL A 67 -6.96 -19.16 2.88
C VAL A 67 -6.04 -19.44 4.06
N GLU A 68 -4.95 -18.66 4.21
CA GLU A 68 -4.02 -18.77 5.34
C GLU A 68 -4.72 -18.52 6.68
N MET A 69 -5.58 -17.50 6.76
CA MET A 69 -6.36 -17.20 7.97
C MET A 69 -7.28 -18.35 8.37
N ARG A 70 -8.01 -18.91 7.40
CA ARG A 70 -8.87 -20.06 7.63
C ARG A 70 -8.08 -21.26 8.13
N GLN A 71 -7.00 -21.62 7.46
CA GLN A 71 -6.15 -22.75 7.85
C GLN A 71 -5.61 -22.59 9.28
N ARG A 72 -5.15 -21.38 9.64
CA ARG A 72 -4.68 -21.11 11.02
C ARG A 72 -5.79 -21.25 12.04
N GLY A 73 -7.00 -20.78 11.73
CA GLY A 73 -8.16 -20.91 12.62
C GLY A 73 -8.62 -22.36 12.81
N GLU A 74 -8.53 -23.18 11.76
CA GLU A 74 -8.90 -24.60 11.78
C GLU A 74 -7.85 -25.48 12.47
N GLN A 75 -6.56 -25.15 12.33
CA GLN A 75 -5.46 -25.97 12.85
C GLN A 75 -5.06 -25.68 14.29
N LYS A 76 -5.39 -24.50 14.79
CA LYS A 76 -4.95 -24.02 16.12
C LYS A 76 -6.11 -23.87 17.08
N ARG A 77 -5.86 -24.24 18.34
CA ARG A 77 -6.84 -24.07 19.43
C ARG A 77 -6.96 -22.59 19.82
N ALA A 78 -8.18 -22.12 20.00
CA ALA A 78 -8.45 -20.76 20.48
C ALA A 78 -7.95 -20.56 21.94
N PRO A 79 -7.50 -19.33 22.32
CA PRO A 79 -7.34 -18.13 21.48
C PRO A 79 -6.09 -18.17 20.63
N VAL A 80 -6.18 -17.76 19.34
CA VAL A 80 -5.04 -17.68 18.41
C VAL A 80 -5.18 -16.46 17.49
N THR A 81 -4.09 -15.76 17.22
CA THR A 81 -4.04 -14.70 16.21
C THR A 81 -4.01 -15.33 14.83
N VAL A 82 -5.12 -15.23 14.09
CA VAL A 82 -5.24 -15.75 12.71
C VAL A 82 -4.66 -14.79 11.68
N TYR A 83 -4.73 -13.49 11.97
CA TYR A 83 -4.18 -12.43 11.10
C TYR A 83 -3.67 -11.27 11.95
N GLN A 84 -2.58 -10.70 11.53
CA GLN A 84 -2.05 -9.44 12.06
C GLN A 84 -1.81 -8.50 10.89
N GLU A 85 -2.30 -7.27 11.00
CA GLU A 85 -2.10 -6.27 9.96
C GLU A 85 -0.60 -6.03 9.72
N PRO A 86 -0.17 -5.96 8.45
CA PRO A 86 1.23 -5.69 8.13
C PRO A 86 1.71 -4.37 8.75
N SER A 87 2.97 -4.33 9.15
CA SER A 87 3.61 -3.10 9.62
C SER A 87 3.54 -1.99 8.58
N LEU A 88 3.72 -0.74 8.99
CA LEU A 88 3.77 0.40 8.05
C LEU A 88 4.81 0.16 6.96
N VAL A 89 5.97 -0.39 7.31
CA VAL A 89 7.04 -0.72 6.35
C VAL A 89 6.54 -1.72 5.31
N ALA A 90 5.88 -2.80 5.73
CA ALA A 90 5.33 -3.80 4.82
C ALA A 90 4.23 -3.22 3.90
N LYS A 91 3.39 -2.31 4.41
CA LYS A 91 2.39 -1.59 3.60
C LYS A 91 3.06 -0.69 2.55
N LEU A 92 4.08 0.09 2.94
CA LEU A 92 4.82 0.95 2.02
C LEU A 92 5.52 0.13 0.93
N LEU A 93 6.15 -0.98 1.30
CA LEU A 93 6.80 -1.88 0.34
C LEU A 93 5.80 -2.45 -0.67
N ARG A 94 4.64 -2.90 -0.21
CA ARG A 94 3.59 -3.42 -1.09
C ARG A 94 3.05 -2.36 -2.06
N ASP A 95 2.83 -1.14 -1.57
CA ASP A 95 2.10 -0.11 -2.31
C ASP A 95 3.02 0.76 -3.19
N LEU A 96 4.29 0.90 -2.83
CA LEU A 96 5.22 1.81 -3.50
C LEU A 96 6.37 1.11 -4.22
N LEU A 97 6.67 -0.16 -3.89
CA LEU A 97 7.80 -0.84 -4.49
C LEU A 97 7.49 -1.22 -5.94
N THR A 98 8.26 -0.66 -6.85
CA THR A 98 8.24 -0.95 -8.29
C THR A 98 9.63 -1.35 -8.77
N ASP A 99 9.73 -1.78 -10.02
CA ASP A 99 11.02 -2.13 -10.65
C ASP A 99 11.97 -0.94 -10.82
N ASP A 100 11.47 0.29 -10.68
CA ASP A 100 12.28 1.52 -10.80
C ASP A 100 13.20 1.76 -9.59
N TYR A 101 12.92 1.13 -8.44
CA TYR A 101 13.75 1.29 -7.24
C TYR A 101 15.02 0.46 -7.33
N SER A 102 16.17 1.11 -7.23
CA SER A 102 17.48 0.45 -7.26
C SER A 102 17.85 -0.26 -5.95
N ALA A 103 17.43 0.28 -4.81
CA ALA A 103 17.68 -0.30 -3.50
C ALA A 103 16.71 0.21 -2.43
N ILE A 104 16.43 -0.64 -1.45
CA ILE A 104 15.70 -0.33 -0.22
C ILE A 104 16.69 -0.55 0.92
N ARG A 105 16.98 0.51 1.66
CA ARG A 105 17.95 0.46 2.76
C ARG A 105 17.25 0.58 4.09
N ILE A 106 17.57 -0.31 5.03
CA ILE A 106 16.94 -0.39 6.34
C ILE A 106 18.04 -0.50 7.40
N ASP A 107 18.05 0.41 8.34
CA ASP A 107 19.04 0.49 9.43
C ASP A 107 18.70 -0.41 10.63
N ASN A 108 17.41 -0.65 10.87
CA ASN A 108 16.98 -1.55 11.94
C ASN A 108 17.09 -3.03 11.51
N PRO A 109 17.88 -3.87 12.21
CA PRO A 109 18.09 -5.27 11.82
C PRO A 109 16.81 -6.11 11.88
N THR A 110 15.92 -5.85 12.83
CA THR A 110 14.65 -6.58 12.96
C THR A 110 13.70 -6.24 11.81
N GLU A 111 13.57 -4.96 11.48
CA GLU A 111 12.74 -4.52 10.36
C GLU A 111 13.32 -4.94 9.01
N TYR A 112 14.65 -5.01 8.87
CA TYR A 112 15.31 -5.57 7.70
C TYR A 112 14.89 -7.02 7.44
N GLN A 113 14.94 -7.87 8.47
CA GLN A 113 14.53 -9.28 8.34
C GLN A 113 13.04 -9.39 7.98
N ARG A 114 12.18 -8.64 8.67
CA ARG A 114 10.73 -8.61 8.36
C ARG A 114 10.43 -8.15 6.93
N ALA A 115 11.13 -7.11 6.47
CA ALA A 115 11.00 -6.61 5.11
C ALA A 115 11.46 -7.65 4.08
N LEU A 116 12.58 -8.31 4.33
CA LEU A 116 13.12 -9.36 3.46
C LEU A 116 12.17 -10.57 3.36
N GLU A 117 11.64 -11.04 4.48
CA GLU A 117 10.64 -12.13 4.51
C GLU A 117 9.37 -11.74 3.75
N PHE A 118 8.89 -10.52 3.95
CA PHE A 118 7.71 -10.00 3.26
C PHE A 118 7.92 -9.92 1.74
N ILE A 119 9.05 -9.37 1.28
CA ILE A 119 9.36 -9.24 -0.15
C ILE A 119 9.57 -10.61 -0.78
N ASN A 120 10.26 -11.54 -0.13
CA ASN A 120 10.43 -12.90 -0.63
C ASN A 120 9.08 -13.62 -0.85
N ARG A 121 8.05 -13.26 -0.07
CA ARG A 121 6.72 -13.85 -0.20
C ARG A 121 5.89 -13.25 -1.33
N ILE A 122 6.02 -11.94 -1.59
CA ILE A 122 5.15 -11.22 -2.54
C ILE A 122 5.85 -10.86 -3.87
N MET A 123 7.13 -10.52 -3.82
CA MET A 123 7.94 -10.10 -4.97
C MET A 123 9.39 -10.62 -4.85
N PRO A 124 9.62 -11.93 -4.95
CA PRO A 124 10.93 -12.54 -4.71
C PRO A 124 12.02 -12.01 -5.64
N ASN A 125 11.68 -11.58 -6.84
CA ASN A 125 12.60 -10.95 -7.80
C ASN A 125 13.19 -9.63 -7.28
N LEU A 126 12.56 -8.96 -6.32
CA LEU A 126 13.03 -7.70 -5.74
C LEU A 126 13.79 -7.89 -4.42
N ALA A 127 13.87 -9.10 -3.90
CA ALA A 127 14.53 -9.38 -2.62
C ALA A 127 16.01 -8.92 -2.59
N GLY A 128 16.72 -9.05 -3.70
CA GLY A 128 18.10 -8.58 -3.83
C GLY A 128 18.29 -7.06 -3.73
N ARG A 129 17.21 -6.28 -3.81
CA ARG A 129 17.22 -4.82 -3.65
C ARG A 129 17.11 -4.37 -2.19
N VAL A 130 16.67 -5.26 -1.29
CA VAL A 130 16.62 -4.98 0.15
C VAL A 130 18.02 -5.12 0.71
N LYS A 131 18.54 -4.03 1.25
CA LYS A 131 19.90 -3.96 1.79
C LYS A 131 19.89 -3.44 3.22
N ARG A 132 20.65 -4.09 4.07
CA ARG A 132 20.89 -3.58 5.41
C ARG A 132 21.79 -2.34 5.31
N TYR A 133 21.45 -1.33 6.09
CA TYR A 133 22.30 -0.18 6.32
C TYR A 133 22.97 -0.35 7.69
N ASP A 134 24.28 -0.39 7.71
CA ASP A 134 25.11 -0.74 8.88
C ASP A 134 26.19 0.31 9.20
N LYS A 135 26.04 1.53 8.62
CA LYS A 135 26.93 2.64 8.97
C LYS A 135 26.48 3.28 10.30
N ASP A 136 27.43 3.84 11.03
CA ASP A 136 27.17 4.57 12.30
C ASP A 136 26.48 5.93 12.08
N PHE A 137 26.54 6.48 10.86
CA PHE A 137 25.93 7.75 10.51
C PHE A 137 24.43 7.56 10.22
N PRO A 138 23.53 8.44 10.72
CA PRO A 138 22.10 8.29 10.55
C PRO A 138 21.68 8.21 9.08
N ILE A 139 20.85 7.23 8.73
CA ILE A 139 20.46 6.94 7.34
C ILE A 139 19.79 8.13 6.65
N PHE A 140 18.95 8.89 7.34
CA PHE A 140 18.26 10.04 6.75
C PHE A 140 19.22 11.21 6.48
N GLU A 141 20.24 11.39 7.29
CA GLU A 141 21.29 12.39 7.06
C GLU A 141 22.18 11.98 5.90
N GLU A 142 22.61 10.70 5.85
CA GLU A 142 23.44 10.15 4.76
C GLU A 142 22.84 10.39 3.37
N TYR A 143 21.51 10.30 3.26
CA TYR A 143 20.81 10.48 1.98
C TYR A 143 20.12 11.85 1.85
N GLY A 144 20.41 12.80 2.73
CA GLY A 144 19.86 14.16 2.68
C GLY A 144 18.35 14.26 2.98
N VAL A 145 17.73 13.17 3.41
CA VAL A 145 16.27 13.11 3.69
C VAL A 145 15.93 14.01 4.87
N GLN A 146 16.78 14.06 5.90
CA GLN A 146 16.55 14.90 7.08
C GLN A 146 16.42 16.37 6.71
N ALA A 147 17.29 16.87 5.84
CA ALA A 147 17.25 18.26 5.40
C ALA A 147 15.95 18.61 4.62
N GLU A 148 15.45 17.65 3.81
CA GLU A 148 14.20 17.85 3.09
C GLU A 148 12.97 17.75 4.02
N LEU A 149 13.00 16.88 5.02
CA LEU A 149 11.98 16.85 6.07
C LEU A 149 11.92 18.17 6.85
N ASP A 150 13.08 18.68 7.26
CA ASP A 150 13.15 19.95 7.98
C ASP A 150 12.63 21.13 7.15
N LYS A 151 12.85 21.11 5.83
CA LYS A 151 12.23 22.09 4.92
C LYS A 151 10.72 21.91 4.82
N ALA A 152 10.25 20.68 4.68
CA ALA A 152 8.83 20.37 4.54
C ALA A 152 8.01 20.72 5.81
N LEU A 153 8.64 20.67 6.98
CA LEU A 153 8.02 21.02 8.26
C LEU A 153 7.97 22.55 8.52
N ARG A 154 8.61 23.37 7.69
CA ARG A 154 8.55 24.83 7.84
C ARG A 154 7.16 25.33 7.43
N SER A 155 6.64 26.28 8.19
CA SER A 155 5.36 26.94 7.87
C SER A 155 5.41 27.74 6.57
N LYS A 156 6.61 28.14 6.12
CA LYS A 156 6.82 28.96 4.92
C LYS A 156 7.47 28.16 3.79
N ALA A 157 6.78 28.05 2.67
CA ALA A 157 7.26 27.44 1.44
C ALA A 157 7.54 28.51 0.38
N TRP A 158 8.76 28.55 -0.15
CA TRP A 158 9.17 29.48 -1.22
C TRP A 158 8.78 28.94 -2.59
N LEU A 159 8.20 29.78 -3.43
CA LEU A 159 7.86 29.47 -4.80
C LEU A 159 9.02 29.82 -5.74
N LYS A 160 9.09 29.15 -6.89
CA LYS A 160 10.11 29.45 -7.93
C LYS A 160 10.02 30.89 -8.46
N SER A 161 8.86 31.52 -8.37
CA SER A 161 8.61 32.91 -8.77
C SER A 161 9.14 33.96 -7.78
N GLY A 162 9.74 33.57 -6.65
CA GLY A 162 10.20 34.47 -5.58
C GLY A 162 9.15 34.79 -4.52
N GLY A 163 7.88 34.43 -4.74
CA GLY A 163 6.83 34.52 -3.73
C GLY A 163 6.92 33.39 -2.70
N SER A 164 6.11 33.46 -1.66
CA SER A 164 6.04 32.42 -0.65
C SER A 164 4.60 32.11 -0.23
N ILE A 165 4.37 30.88 0.21
CA ILE A 165 3.12 30.45 0.84
C ILE A 165 3.41 30.16 2.31
N VAL A 166 2.58 30.70 3.20
CA VAL A 166 2.63 30.39 4.63
C VAL A 166 1.42 29.53 4.97
N ILE A 167 1.67 28.36 5.57
CA ILE A 167 0.65 27.42 5.97
C ILE A 167 0.70 27.32 7.50
N ASN A 168 -0.32 27.86 8.17
CA ASN A 168 -0.47 27.73 9.60
C ASN A 168 -1.70 26.86 9.90
N ARG A 169 -1.59 26.02 10.92
CA ARG A 169 -2.71 25.24 11.44
C ARG A 169 -2.99 25.71 12.85
N SER A 170 -4.21 26.20 13.10
CA SER A 170 -4.66 26.53 14.45
C SER A 170 -4.93 25.26 15.25
N GLU A 171 -4.90 25.37 16.58
CA GLU A 171 -5.24 24.26 17.49
C GLU A 171 -6.69 23.79 17.32
N GLU A 172 -7.55 24.63 16.72
CA GLU A 172 -8.94 24.29 16.36
C GLU A 172 -9.11 23.52 15.04
N HIS A 173 -8.03 22.96 14.49
CA HIS A 173 -7.99 22.20 13.23
C HIS A 173 -8.34 22.97 11.96
N THR A 174 -8.36 24.31 11.99
CA THR A 174 -8.49 25.16 10.80
C THR A 174 -7.11 25.43 10.21
N SER A 175 -6.94 25.19 8.89
CA SER A 175 -5.69 25.51 8.19
C SER A 175 -5.83 26.87 7.51
N GLU A 176 -4.96 27.82 7.81
CA GLU A 176 -4.87 29.11 7.12
C GLU A 176 -3.74 29.06 6.10
N ILE A 177 -4.06 29.40 4.85
CA ILE A 177 -3.09 29.52 3.77
C ILE A 177 -3.00 30.99 3.38
N GLN A 178 -1.83 31.57 3.55
CA GLN A 178 -1.55 32.96 3.15
C GLN A 178 -0.51 32.97 2.02
N SER A 179 -0.83 33.64 0.91
CA SER A 179 0.11 33.88 -0.19
C SER A 179 0.68 35.29 -0.11
N HIS A 180 1.99 35.42 -0.20
CA HIS A 180 2.68 36.68 -0.27
C HIS A 180 3.41 36.77 -1.62
N HIS A 181 3.18 37.88 -2.34
CA HIS A 181 3.85 38.22 -3.59
C HIS A 181 5.14 39.04 -3.30
#